data_dd31a12dbb16a327e19c8afadf3c8220
#
_entry.id   dd31a12dbb16a327e19c8afadf3c8220
#
_cell.length_a   1.000
_cell.length_b   1.000
_cell.length_c   1.000
_cell.angle_alpha   90.00
_cell.angle_beta   90.00
_cell.angle_gamma   90.00
#
_symmetry.space_group_name_H-M   'P 1'
#
loop_
_entity.id
_entity.type
_entity.pdbx_description
1 polymer ?
#
loop_
_entity_poly.entity_id
_entity_poly.type
_entity_poly.pdbx_seq_one_letter_code
_entity_poly.pdbx_strand_id
1 'polypeptide(L)'
;NTAVEVMLIGMPGETRETVIETAEFAASLRYLVGNDWNTSYPGWAAAIPGTPLYEYCQQVGIIGNTIEEEEKYLIILADEMEGHGILNYLNKTEADRKELFFWPYIYRYIGKKAYVEEIIKNNTSIIKMLKDIFNQCFKEASTTYVRDLKQRIHKKYPIKQNVKQFGAVTVKFLIAFLTPFMPRKVLLYFLKKVSDMNYKELEKKYKNTEGEQRYNFFIDPNELNEKYKFTH
;
A
#
# COMPACT_ATOMS: atom_id res chain seq x y z
N ASN A 1 -6.61 24.14 -10.29
CA ASN A 1 -5.24 23.65 -10.27
C ASN A 1 -5.19 22.44 -9.34
N THR A 2 -5.10 21.25 -9.91
CA THR A 2 -4.99 20.00 -9.18
C THR A 2 -3.53 19.82 -8.79
N ALA A 3 -3.19 19.99 -7.52
CA ALA A 3 -1.88 19.54 -7.01
C ALA A 3 -1.91 18.02 -6.98
N VAL A 4 -1.03 17.39 -7.75
CA VAL A 4 -0.79 15.94 -7.68
C VAL A 4 0.35 15.76 -6.69
N GLU A 5 0.04 15.20 -5.52
CA GLU A 5 1.09 14.76 -4.61
C GLU A 5 1.60 13.39 -5.06
N VAL A 6 2.90 13.23 -5.06
CA VAL A 6 3.55 11.94 -5.22
C VAL A 6 4.28 11.65 -3.91
N MET A 7 3.69 10.80 -3.08
CA MET A 7 4.32 10.32 -1.85
C MET A 7 4.96 8.97 -2.12
N LEU A 8 6.20 8.83 -1.70
CA LEU A 8 6.96 7.58 -1.83
C LEU A 8 7.18 6.98 -0.44
N ILE A 9 7.15 5.67 -0.38
CA ILE A 9 7.55 4.88 0.79
C ILE A 9 8.60 3.85 0.37
N GLY A 10 9.43 3.40 1.32
CA GLY A 10 10.48 2.43 1.06
C GLY A 10 11.82 3.05 0.66
N MET A 11 12.06 4.30 1.03
CA MET A 11 13.37 4.93 0.88
C MET A 11 14.38 4.39 1.90
N PRO A 12 15.69 4.37 1.59
CA PRO A 12 16.73 4.08 2.57
C PRO A 12 16.59 4.93 3.82
N GLY A 13 16.73 4.33 4.99
CA GLY A 13 16.59 5.01 6.29
C GLY A 13 15.15 5.29 6.72
N GLU A 14 14.15 4.92 5.92
CA GLU A 14 12.74 5.07 6.29
C GLU A 14 12.34 4.10 7.39
N THR A 15 11.52 4.57 8.31
CA THR A 15 11.01 3.84 9.47
C THR A 15 9.48 3.92 9.50
N ARG A 16 8.87 3.15 10.39
CA ARG A 16 7.42 3.24 10.64
C ARG A 16 6.98 4.66 11.02
N GLU A 17 7.78 5.33 11.82
CA GLU A 17 7.53 6.67 12.31
C GLU A 17 7.52 7.68 11.16
N THR A 18 8.50 7.60 10.26
CA THR A 18 8.54 8.50 9.09
C THR A 18 7.42 8.22 8.09
N VAL A 19 6.99 6.97 7.93
CA VAL A 19 5.79 6.63 7.13
C VAL A 19 4.52 7.25 7.74
N ILE A 20 4.43 7.26 9.07
CA ILE A 20 3.31 7.93 9.78
C ILE A 20 3.33 9.43 9.51
N GLU A 21 4.48 10.08 9.66
CA GLU A 21 4.66 11.51 9.38
C GLU A 21 4.31 11.86 7.93
N THR A 22 4.77 11.05 6.98
CA THR A 22 4.42 11.19 5.56
C THR A 22 2.92 11.10 5.34
N ALA A 23 2.23 10.15 5.99
CA ALA A 23 0.79 9.98 5.88
C ALA A 23 0.01 11.19 6.45
N GLU A 24 0.44 11.71 7.60
CA GLU A 24 -0.16 12.88 8.25
C GLU A 24 0.07 14.15 7.41
N PHE A 25 1.27 14.33 6.88
CA PHE A 25 1.60 15.44 5.98
C PHE A 25 0.76 15.41 4.71
N ALA A 26 0.69 14.25 4.05
CA ALA A 26 -0.12 14.06 2.85
C ALA A 26 -1.61 14.34 3.10
N ALA A 27 -2.12 13.96 4.27
CA ALA A 27 -3.50 14.21 4.65
C ALA A 27 -3.80 15.72 4.80
N SER A 28 -2.92 16.44 5.49
CA SER A 28 -3.05 17.91 5.66
C SER A 28 -2.95 18.62 4.32
N LEU A 29 -2.00 18.22 3.46
CA LEU A 29 -1.84 18.80 2.12
C LEU A 29 -3.09 18.57 1.26
N ARG A 30 -3.63 17.34 1.24
CA ARG A 30 -4.87 17.03 0.50
C ARG A 30 -6.06 17.80 0.98
N TYR A 31 -6.19 17.95 2.30
CA TYR A 31 -7.25 18.77 2.86
C TYR A 31 -7.15 20.22 2.39
N LEU A 32 -5.95 20.82 2.43
CA LEU A 32 -5.69 22.21 2.00
C LEU A 32 -6.02 22.46 0.53
N VAL A 33 -5.71 21.50 -0.35
CA VAL A 33 -5.99 21.64 -1.78
C VAL A 33 -7.38 21.14 -2.19
N GLY A 34 -8.21 20.68 -1.25
CA GLY A 34 -9.56 20.20 -1.49
C GLY A 34 -9.67 18.85 -2.19
N ASN A 35 -8.61 18.02 -2.13
CA ASN A 35 -8.59 16.69 -2.70
C ASN A 35 -9.11 15.65 -1.72
N ASP A 36 -9.83 14.64 -2.21
CA ASP A 36 -10.29 13.51 -1.39
C ASP A 36 -9.12 12.63 -0.92
N TRP A 37 -9.13 12.18 0.34
CA TRP A 37 -8.15 11.24 0.85
C TRP A 37 -8.19 9.89 0.11
N ASN A 38 -9.37 9.43 -0.29
CA ASN A 38 -9.56 8.10 -0.91
C ASN A 38 -8.82 7.91 -2.24
N THR A 39 -8.32 8.97 -2.84
CA THR A 39 -7.49 8.92 -4.05
C THR A 39 -5.99 8.96 -3.75
N SER A 40 -5.61 9.08 -2.47
CA SER A 40 -4.21 9.05 -2.04
C SER A 40 -3.69 7.61 -1.98
N TYR A 41 -2.58 7.38 -2.65
CA TYR A 41 -1.87 6.11 -2.60
C TYR A 41 -0.36 6.37 -2.68
N PRO A 42 0.45 5.85 -1.77
CA PRO A 42 1.88 6.03 -1.84
C PRO A 42 2.46 5.12 -2.94
N GLY A 43 3.39 5.65 -3.71
CA GLY A 43 4.24 4.84 -4.58
C GLY A 43 5.35 4.18 -3.76
N TRP A 44 5.86 3.05 -4.25
CA TRP A 44 7.10 2.49 -3.74
C TRP A 44 8.30 3.22 -4.36
N ALA A 45 9.32 3.47 -3.56
CA ALA A 45 10.56 4.08 -4.06
C ALA A 45 11.29 3.08 -4.97
N ALA A 46 11.30 3.32 -6.27
CA ALA A 46 12.00 2.50 -7.25
C ALA A 46 13.37 3.11 -7.57
N ALA A 47 14.42 2.30 -7.57
CA ALA A 47 15.77 2.74 -7.94
C ALA A 47 15.92 2.72 -9.45
N ILE A 48 15.47 3.79 -10.11
CA ILE A 48 15.50 3.92 -11.57
C ILE A 48 16.95 4.25 -12.03
N PRO A 49 17.50 3.57 -13.05
CA PRO A 49 18.82 3.86 -13.58
C PRO A 49 19.04 5.35 -13.85
N GLY A 50 20.19 5.86 -13.45
CA GLY A 50 20.54 7.28 -13.56
C GLY A 50 19.98 8.17 -12.46
N THR A 51 19.33 7.62 -11.43
CA THR A 51 18.90 8.37 -10.25
C THR A 51 19.86 8.17 -9.09
N PRO A 52 19.97 9.14 -8.15
CA PRO A 52 20.80 8.98 -6.95
C PRO A 52 20.45 7.74 -6.11
N LEU A 53 19.19 7.32 -6.09
CA LEU A 53 18.76 6.11 -5.41
C LEU A 53 19.34 4.85 -6.07
N TYR A 54 19.42 4.83 -7.38
CA TYR A 54 20.03 3.72 -8.12
C TYR A 54 21.53 3.61 -7.82
N GLU A 55 22.26 4.73 -7.90
CA GLU A 55 23.68 4.78 -7.57
C GLU A 55 23.95 4.37 -6.12
N TYR A 56 23.11 4.83 -5.19
CA TYR A 56 23.17 4.38 -3.80
C TYR A 56 23.02 2.87 -3.67
N CYS A 57 22.00 2.28 -4.33
CA CYS A 57 21.77 0.85 -4.29
C CYS A 57 22.93 0.03 -4.87
N GLN A 58 23.62 0.53 -5.89
CA GLN A 58 24.85 -0.07 -6.41
C GLN A 58 26.00 0.04 -5.39
N GLN A 59 26.21 1.22 -4.79
CA GLN A 59 27.28 1.46 -3.81
C GLN A 59 27.16 0.55 -2.58
N VAL A 60 25.94 0.30 -2.10
CA VAL A 60 25.70 -0.57 -0.93
C VAL A 60 25.48 -2.05 -1.30
N GLY A 61 25.60 -2.41 -2.58
CA GLY A 61 25.51 -3.79 -3.05
C GLY A 61 24.08 -4.38 -3.09
N ILE A 62 23.04 -3.55 -3.02
CA ILE A 62 21.64 -3.97 -3.22
C ILE A 62 21.39 -4.29 -4.69
N ILE A 63 21.96 -3.50 -5.59
CA ILE A 63 22.04 -3.78 -7.01
C ILE A 63 23.48 -4.13 -7.31
N GLY A 64 23.72 -5.26 -7.97
CA GLY A 64 25.08 -5.68 -8.30
C GLY A 64 25.72 -4.78 -9.37
N ASN A 65 27.04 -4.91 -9.52
CA ASN A 65 27.85 -4.08 -10.40
C ASN A 65 28.23 -4.81 -11.72
N THR A 66 27.77 -6.05 -11.90
CA THR A 66 27.95 -6.77 -13.17
C THR A 66 26.76 -6.55 -14.09
N ILE A 67 26.96 -6.71 -15.39
CA ILE A 67 25.90 -6.57 -16.40
C ILE A 67 24.76 -7.53 -16.10
N GLU A 68 25.06 -8.78 -15.74
CA GLU A 68 24.05 -9.81 -15.42
C GLU A 68 23.22 -9.46 -14.19
N GLU A 69 23.83 -8.87 -13.17
CA GLU A 69 23.13 -8.44 -11.95
C GLU A 69 22.25 -7.22 -12.22
N GLU A 70 22.73 -6.30 -13.03
CA GLU A 70 21.98 -5.13 -13.46
C GLU A 70 20.77 -5.52 -14.30
N GLU A 71 20.92 -6.44 -15.27
CA GLU A 71 19.81 -6.96 -16.07
C GLU A 71 18.73 -7.63 -15.19
N LYS A 72 19.14 -8.42 -14.21
CA LYS A 72 18.21 -9.01 -13.24
C LYS A 72 17.41 -7.93 -12.50
N TYR A 73 18.07 -6.88 -12.07
CA TYR A 73 17.41 -5.78 -11.40
C TYR A 73 16.42 -5.05 -12.33
N LEU A 74 16.78 -4.81 -13.58
CA LEU A 74 15.92 -4.14 -14.56
C LEU A 74 14.62 -4.94 -14.83
N ILE A 75 14.68 -6.26 -14.83
CA ILE A 75 13.49 -7.11 -14.93
C ILE A 75 12.56 -6.88 -13.73
N ILE A 76 13.12 -6.82 -12.52
CA ILE A 76 12.35 -6.56 -11.30
C ILE A 76 11.73 -5.16 -11.33
N LEU A 77 12.50 -4.17 -11.76
CA LEU A 77 12.04 -2.79 -11.88
C LEU A 77 10.89 -2.66 -12.88
N ALA A 78 10.93 -3.36 -14.00
CA ALA A 78 9.83 -3.39 -14.95
C ALA A 78 8.54 -3.92 -14.32
N ASP A 79 8.63 -5.00 -13.57
CA ASP A 79 7.49 -5.57 -12.84
C ASP A 79 6.95 -4.65 -11.74
N GLU A 80 7.82 -3.94 -11.00
CA GLU A 80 7.43 -2.92 -10.02
C GLU A 80 6.60 -1.81 -10.67
N MET A 81 7.03 -1.33 -11.84
CA MET A 81 6.37 -0.24 -12.56
C MET A 81 5.02 -0.64 -13.19
N GLU A 82 4.82 -1.92 -13.52
CA GLU A 82 3.56 -2.44 -14.06
C GLU A 82 2.45 -2.61 -13.02
N GLY A 83 2.65 -2.18 -11.78
CA GLY A 83 1.65 -2.19 -10.71
C GLY A 83 1.70 -3.44 -9.81
N HIS A 84 2.69 -4.27 -9.95
CA HIS A 84 2.97 -5.43 -9.10
C HIS A 84 3.91 -5.11 -7.93
N GLY A 85 4.22 -3.84 -7.72
CA GLY A 85 5.28 -3.31 -6.87
C GLY A 85 5.35 -3.85 -5.45
N ILE A 86 4.21 -4.20 -4.83
CA ILE A 86 4.22 -4.78 -3.49
C ILE A 86 4.73 -6.23 -3.46
N LEU A 87 4.67 -6.94 -4.58
CA LEU A 87 5.06 -8.35 -4.69
C LEU A 87 6.53 -8.51 -5.07
N ASN A 88 7.06 -7.56 -5.85
CA ASN A 88 8.40 -7.59 -6.40
C ASN A 88 9.28 -6.43 -5.92
N TYR A 89 8.91 -5.83 -4.80
CA TYR A 89 9.65 -4.70 -4.27
C TYR A 89 11.03 -5.12 -3.76
N LEU A 90 12.08 -4.52 -4.33
CA LEU A 90 13.43 -4.63 -3.82
C LEU A 90 13.57 -3.80 -2.55
N ASN A 91 13.73 -4.46 -1.41
CA ASN A 91 13.84 -3.79 -0.12
C ASN A 91 15.15 -2.97 -0.02
N LYS A 92 15.02 -1.67 0.15
CA LYS A 92 16.12 -0.70 0.30
C LYS A 92 16.21 -0.16 1.73
N THR A 93 15.38 -0.71 2.63
CA THR A 93 15.28 -0.27 4.01
C THR A 93 15.81 -1.33 4.97
N GLU A 94 15.98 -0.96 6.22
CA GLU A 94 16.34 -1.91 7.29
C GLU A 94 15.12 -2.66 7.87
N ALA A 95 13.90 -2.30 7.45
CA ALA A 95 12.69 -2.95 7.90
C ALA A 95 12.55 -4.36 7.32
N ASP A 96 12.03 -5.30 8.10
CA ASP A 96 11.71 -6.62 7.58
C ASP A 96 10.50 -6.59 6.62
N ARG A 97 10.31 -7.67 5.86
CA ARG A 97 9.23 -7.79 4.85
C ARG A 97 7.83 -7.61 5.41
N LYS A 98 7.58 -8.06 6.64
CA LYS A 98 6.27 -7.92 7.28
C LYS A 98 6.01 -6.49 7.69
N GLU A 99 7.05 -5.79 8.11
CA GLU A 99 6.97 -4.38 8.41
C GLU A 99 6.72 -3.55 7.15
N LEU A 100 7.46 -3.80 6.07
CA LEU A 100 7.21 -3.16 4.78
C LEU A 100 5.79 -3.40 4.29
N PHE A 101 5.29 -4.64 4.36
CA PHE A 101 3.92 -4.96 3.98
C PHE A 101 2.88 -4.21 4.83
N PHE A 102 3.23 -3.82 6.04
CA PHE A 102 2.38 -3.05 6.93
C PHE A 102 2.33 -1.55 6.58
N TRP A 103 3.37 -0.96 5.99
CA TRP A 103 3.46 0.48 5.73
C TRP A 103 2.34 1.06 4.87
N PRO A 104 1.86 0.44 3.78
CA PRO A 104 0.70 0.92 3.05
C PRO A 104 -0.58 0.99 3.89
N TYR A 105 -0.73 0.10 4.87
CA TYR A 105 -1.86 0.17 5.82
C TYR A 105 -1.73 1.39 6.73
N ILE A 106 -0.52 1.64 7.25
CA ILE A 106 -0.23 2.84 8.04
C ILE A 106 -0.59 4.08 7.22
N TYR A 107 0.01 4.23 6.04
CA TYR A 107 -0.24 5.38 5.17
C TYR A 107 -1.73 5.60 4.95
N ARG A 108 -2.44 4.56 4.54
CA ARG A 108 -3.86 4.65 4.20
C ARG A 108 -4.74 5.05 5.39
N TYR A 109 -4.57 4.40 6.53
CA TYR A 109 -5.50 4.53 7.65
C TYR A 109 -5.10 5.61 8.66
N ILE A 110 -3.81 5.83 8.89
CA ILE A 110 -3.34 6.96 9.71
C ILE A 110 -3.57 8.27 8.95
N GLY A 111 -3.25 8.32 7.66
CA GLY A 111 -3.54 9.48 6.84
C GLY A 111 -5.04 9.79 6.75
N LYS A 112 -5.91 8.76 6.64
CA LYS A 112 -7.35 8.96 6.71
C LYS A 112 -7.80 9.58 8.04
N LYS A 113 -7.24 9.08 9.15
CA LYS A 113 -7.50 9.64 10.47
C LYS A 113 -7.09 11.11 10.53
N ALA A 114 -5.88 11.43 10.12
CA ALA A 114 -5.38 12.81 10.07
C ALA A 114 -6.24 13.71 9.17
N TYR A 115 -6.66 13.23 7.99
CA TYR A 115 -7.55 13.96 7.10
C TYR A 115 -8.91 14.29 7.76
N VAL A 116 -9.50 13.31 8.48
CA VAL A 116 -10.75 13.54 9.22
C VAL A 116 -10.53 14.50 10.38
N GLU A 117 -9.40 14.46 11.05
CA GLU A 117 -9.02 15.43 12.09
C GLU A 117 -8.93 16.85 11.52
N GLU A 118 -8.39 17.04 10.31
CA GLU A 118 -8.41 18.34 9.62
C GLU A 118 -9.83 18.81 9.30
N ILE A 119 -10.72 17.90 8.86
CA ILE A 119 -12.16 18.24 8.67
C ILE A 119 -12.77 18.72 9.99
N ILE A 120 -12.54 18.02 11.08
CA ILE A 120 -13.10 18.35 12.41
C ILE A 120 -12.58 19.71 12.88
N LYS A 121 -11.29 19.93 12.77
CA LYS A 121 -10.59 21.15 13.25
C LYS A 121 -11.05 22.41 12.50
N ASN A 122 -11.29 22.29 11.19
CA ASN A 122 -11.51 23.45 10.33
C ASN A 122 -12.98 23.70 9.96
N ASN A 123 -13.92 22.82 10.37
CA ASN A 123 -15.35 23.05 10.13
C ASN A 123 -16.04 23.68 11.34
N THR A 124 -16.65 24.84 11.14
CA THR A 124 -17.45 25.54 12.14
C THR A 124 -18.87 24.99 12.27
N SER A 125 -19.38 24.30 11.25
CA SER A 125 -20.71 23.70 11.22
C SER A 125 -20.65 22.19 11.43
N ILE A 126 -21.27 21.69 12.50
CA ILE A 126 -21.38 20.26 12.82
C ILE A 126 -22.04 19.48 11.66
N ILE A 127 -23.08 20.04 11.05
CA ILE A 127 -23.80 19.38 9.95
C ILE A 127 -22.88 19.21 8.73
N LYS A 128 -22.14 20.27 8.37
CA LYS A 128 -21.18 20.19 7.26
C LYS A 128 -20.06 19.19 7.56
N MET A 129 -19.49 19.23 8.75
CA MET A 129 -18.47 18.30 9.22
C MET A 129 -18.93 16.86 9.10
N LEU A 130 -20.12 16.51 9.62
CA LEU A 130 -20.66 15.15 9.54
C LEU A 130 -20.92 14.71 8.10
N LYS A 131 -21.42 15.62 7.25
CA LYS A 131 -21.60 15.35 5.82
C LYS A 131 -20.27 15.04 5.12
N ASP A 132 -19.24 15.82 5.38
CA ASP A 132 -17.93 15.64 4.76
C ASP A 132 -17.27 14.33 5.21
N ILE A 133 -17.33 14.01 6.50
CA ILE A 133 -16.84 12.73 7.05
C ILE A 133 -17.61 11.55 6.44
N PHE A 134 -18.95 11.64 6.40
CA PHE A 134 -19.79 10.60 5.82
C PHE A 134 -19.47 10.38 4.33
N ASN A 135 -19.32 11.46 3.55
CA ASN A 135 -18.98 11.37 2.15
C ASN A 135 -17.62 10.67 1.93
N GLN A 136 -16.60 10.99 2.74
CA GLN A 136 -15.30 10.33 2.66
C GLN A 136 -15.41 8.82 2.96
N CYS A 137 -16.13 8.44 4.01
CA CYS A 137 -16.31 7.05 4.37
C CYS A 137 -17.16 6.26 3.36
N PHE A 138 -18.25 6.88 2.89
CA PHE A 138 -19.15 6.28 1.91
C PHE A 138 -18.48 6.09 0.54
N LYS A 139 -17.70 7.06 0.09
CA LYS A 139 -16.98 7.00 -1.19
C LYS A 139 -15.98 5.84 -1.22
N GLU A 140 -15.25 5.63 -0.12
CA GLU A 140 -14.31 4.49 0.00
C GLU A 140 -15.05 3.15 -0.04
N ALA A 141 -16.11 3.00 0.75
CA ALA A 141 -16.88 1.76 0.82
C ALA A 141 -17.57 1.46 -0.52
N SER A 142 -18.17 2.49 -1.17
CA SER A 142 -18.86 2.32 -2.45
C SER A 142 -17.92 1.97 -3.58
N THR A 143 -16.74 2.57 -3.64
CA THR A 143 -15.71 2.25 -4.66
C THR A 143 -15.25 0.79 -4.53
N THR A 144 -15.00 0.33 -3.31
CA THR A 144 -14.64 -1.07 -3.04
C THR A 144 -15.79 -2.00 -3.40
N TYR A 145 -17.02 -1.65 -3.03
CA TYR A 145 -18.22 -2.45 -3.35
C TYR A 145 -18.46 -2.57 -4.85
N VAL A 146 -18.41 -1.45 -5.57
CA VAL A 146 -18.62 -1.44 -7.04
C VAL A 146 -17.54 -2.24 -7.76
N ARG A 147 -16.29 -2.15 -7.33
CA ARG A 147 -15.19 -2.94 -7.89
C ARG A 147 -15.40 -4.42 -7.66
N ASP A 148 -15.72 -4.81 -6.44
CA ASP A 148 -15.99 -6.21 -6.07
C ASP A 148 -17.24 -6.74 -6.80
N LEU A 149 -18.28 -5.91 -6.96
CA LEU A 149 -19.50 -6.27 -7.71
C LEU A 149 -19.20 -6.48 -9.20
N LYS A 150 -18.43 -5.57 -9.83
CA LYS A 150 -18.05 -5.72 -11.25
C LYS A 150 -17.26 -7.00 -11.50
N GLN A 151 -16.29 -7.32 -10.63
CA GLN A 151 -15.53 -8.56 -10.77
C GLN A 151 -16.39 -9.82 -10.64
N ARG A 152 -17.52 -9.75 -9.97
CA ARG A 152 -18.44 -10.86 -9.72
C ARG A 152 -19.50 -11.08 -10.80
N ILE A 153 -20.01 -10.00 -11.39
CA ILE A 153 -20.92 -10.08 -12.53
C ILE A 153 -20.25 -10.91 -13.65
N HIS A 154 -18.94 -10.78 -13.80
CA HIS A 154 -18.18 -11.61 -14.74
C HIS A 154 -18.00 -13.08 -14.31
N LYS A 155 -18.17 -13.43 -13.03
CA LYS A 155 -17.87 -14.79 -12.50
C LYS A 155 -19.09 -15.60 -12.03
N LYS A 156 -20.34 -15.28 -12.34
CA LYS A 156 -21.57 -16.05 -11.99
C LYS A 156 -21.50 -16.82 -10.65
N TYR A 157 -21.42 -16.11 -9.51
CA TYR A 157 -21.37 -16.76 -8.19
C TYR A 157 -22.76 -17.13 -7.64
N PRO A 158 -22.94 -18.25 -6.90
CA PRO A 158 -24.20 -18.66 -6.30
C PRO A 158 -24.67 -17.69 -5.21
N ILE A 159 -26.01 -17.57 -5.06
CA ILE A 159 -26.70 -16.61 -4.18
C ILE A 159 -26.20 -16.64 -2.71
N LYS A 160 -25.89 -17.84 -2.17
CA LYS A 160 -25.34 -17.98 -0.80
C LYS A 160 -24.00 -17.26 -0.58
N GLN A 161 -23.17 -17.16 -1.60
CA GLN A 161 -21.92 -16.39 -1.51
C GLN A 161 -22.18 -14.88 -1.52
N ASN A 162 -23.23 -14.41 -2.18
CA ASN A 162 -23.61 -13.01 -2.23
C ASN A 162 -24.04 -12.46 -0.85
N VAL A 163 -24.77 -13.25 -0.06
CA VAL A 163 -25.21 -12.84 1.30
C VAL A 163 -24.02 -12.73 2.26
N LYS A 164 -23.10 -13.71 2.25
CA LYS A 164 -21.86 -13.65 3.06
C LYS A 164 -21.01 -12.41 2.76
N GLN A 165 -21.05 -11.96 1.54
CA GLN A 165 -20.24 -10.87 1.04
C GLN A 165 -20.88 -9.51 1.24
N PHE A 166 -22.21 -9.42 1.24
CA PHE A 166 -22.91 -8.21 1.68
C PHE A 166 -22.56 -7.89 3.15
N GLY A 167 -22.53 -8.92 4.01
CA GLY A 167 -22.04 -8.80 5.39
C GLY A 167 -20.58 -8.30 5.46
N ALA A 168 -19.70 -8.84 4.62
CA ALA A 168 -18.30 -8.41 4.59
C ALA A 168 -18.11 -6.96 4.12
N VAL A 169 -18.93 -6.49 3.17
CA VAL A 169 -18.91 -5.09 2.71
C VAL A 169 -19.44 -4.15 3.80
N THR A 170 -20.50 -4.54 4.49
CA THR A 170 -21.04 -3.77 5.62
C THR A 170 -20.01 -3.65 6.74
N VAL A 171 -19.31 -4.73 7.06
CA VAL A 171 -18.21 -4.71 8.05
C VAL A 171 -17.07 -3.81 7.59
N LYS A 172 -16.66 -3.88 6.33
CA LYS A 172 -15.63 -2.97 5.77
C LYS A 172 -16.07 -1.52 5.86
N PHE A 173 -17.34 -1.22 5.57
CA PHE A 173 -17.89 0.14 5.73
C PHE A 173 -17.82 0.62 7.18
N LEU A 174 -18.27 -0.21 8.13
CA LEU A 174 -18.23 0.13 9.55
C LEU A 174 -16.78 0.35 10.02
N ILE A 175 -15.86 -0.49 9.61
CA ILE A 175 -14.44 -0.33 9.91
C ILE A 175 -13.94 1.00 9.32
N ALA A 176 -14.21 1.27 8.04
CA ALA A 176 -13.78 2.51 7.38
C ALA A 176 -14.36 3.75 8.06
N PHE A 177 -15.58 3.66 8.59
CA PHE A 177 -16.24 4.76 9.32
C PHE A 177 -15.68 4.94 10.74
N LEU A 178 -15.37 3.87 11.44
CA LEU A 178 -14.91 3.91 12.84
C LEU A 178 -13.42 4.20 12.99
N THR A 179 -12.59 3.79 12.04
CA THR A 179 -11.12 3.94 12.11
C THR A 179 -10.62 5.36 12.39
N PRO A 180 -11.19 6.44 11.81
CA PRO A 180 -10.75 7.80 12.11
C PRO A 180 -10.94 8.20 13.57
N PHE A 181 -11.91 7.61 14.26
CA PHE A 181 -12.24 7.93 15.66
C PHE A 181 -11.51 7.04 16.67
N MET A 182 -10.81 6.03 16.22
CA MET A 182 -10.02 5.17 17.12
C MET A 182 -8.79 5.89 17.67
N PRO A 183 -8.39 5.66 18.93
CA PRO A 183 -7.09 6.09 19.42
C PRO A 183 -5.97 5.51 18.56
N ARG A 184 -4.95 6.32 18.24
CA ARG A 184 -3.84 5.94 17.33
C ARG A 184 -3.20 4.59 17.67
N LYS A 185 -2.91 4.34 18.96
CA LYS A 185 -2.30 3.07 19.43
C LYS A 185 -3.19 1.86 19.13
N VAL A 186 -4.50 1.99 19.36
CA VAL A 186 -5.50 0.94 19.09
C VAL A 186 -5.61 0.68 17.58
N LEU A 187 -5.65 1.74 16.80
CA LEU A 187 -5.70 1.64 15.34
C LEU A 187 -4.47 0.92 14.79
N LEU A 188 -3.26 1.32 15.18
CA LEU A 188 -2.00 0.69 14.74
C LEU A 188 -1.95 -0.80 15.13
N TYR A 189 -2.35 -1.15 16.35
CA TYR A 189 -2.42 -2.55 16.78
C TYR A 189 -3.38 -3.38 15.91
N PHE A 190 -4.57 -2.84 15.64
CA PHE A 190 -5.56 -3.51 14.80
C PHE A 190 -5.06 -3.67 13.35
N LEU A 191 -4.51 -2.61 12.77
CA LEU A 191 -3.97 -2.62 11.41
C LEU A 191 -2.81 -3.61 11.26
N LYS A 192 -1.93 -3.69 12.26
CA LYS A 192 -0.83 -4.68 12.26
C LYS A 192 -1.37 -6.10 12.24
N LYS A 193 -2.40 -6.42 13.04
CA LYS A 193 -3.05 -7.73 13.01
C LYS A 193 -3.64 -8.07 11.64
N VAL A 194 -4.35 -7.12 11.03
CA VAL A 194 -4.94 -7.31 9.69
C VAL A 194 -3.85 -7.50 8.64
N SER A 195 -2.80 -6.69 8.70
CA SER A 195 -1.65 -6.81 7.81
C SER A 195 -0.97 -8.18 7.94
N ASP A 196 -0.71 -8.64 9.15
CA ASP A 196 -0.06 -9.95 9.41
C ASP A 196 -0.91 -11.12 8.91
N MET A 197 -2.24 -11.03 9.01
CA MET A 197 -3.15 -12.04 8.45
C MET A 197 -3.07 -12.06 6.92
N ASN A 198 -3.14 -10.90 6.29
CA ASN A 198 -3.06 -10.78 4.83
C ASN A 198 -1.68 -11.20 4.29
N TYR A 199 -0.62 -10.88 5.02
CA TYR A 199 0.73 -11.33 4.69
C TYR A 199 0.84 -12.86 4.67
N LYS A 200 0.31 -13.53 5.69
CA LYS A 200 0.30 -15.00 5.76
C LYS A 200 -0.51 -15.65 4.62
N GLU A 201 -1.65 -15.07 4.27
CA GLU A 201 -2.45 -15.56 3.13
C GLU A 201 -1.68 -15.41 1.81
N LEU A 202 -1.04 -14.28 1.64
CA LEU A 202 -0.23 -13.99 0.47
C LEU A 202 0.97 -14.95 0.38
N GLU A 203 1.72 -15.11 1.47
CA GLU A 203 2.85 -16.03 1.58
C GLU A 203 2.43 -17.48 1.24
N LYS A 204 1.28 -17.92 1.76
CA LYS A 204 0.71 -19.25 1.45
C LYS A 204 0.36 -19.39 -0.03
N LYS A 205 -0.22 -18.36 -0.63
CA LYS A 205 -0.59 -18.36 -2.05
C LYS A 205 0.63 -18.50 -2.94
N TYR A 206 1.73 -17.80 -2.62
CA TYR A 206 2.92 -17.80 -3.45
C TYR A 206 3.84 -19.01 -3.20
N LYS A 207 3.84 -19.60 -2.01
CA LYS A 207 4.56 -20.87 -1.74
C LYS A 207 3.98 -22.08 -2.50
N ASN A 208 2.69 -22.01 -2.87
CA ASN A 208 1.98 -23.13 -3.52
C ASN A 208 1.88 -23.00 -5.05
N THR A 209 2.43 -21.94 -5.65
CA THR A 209 2.47 -21.78 -7.10
C THR A 209 3.81 -22.27 -7.63
N GLU A 210 3.90 -23.58 -7.93
CA GLU A 210 5.02 -24.16 -8.66
C GLU A 210 4.95 -23.77 -10.14
N GLY A 211 6.06 -23.28 -10.70
CA GLY A 211 6.38 -23.39 -12.12
C GLY A 211 6.36 -22.12 -12.98
N GLU A 212 5.64 -21.05 -12.69
CA GLU A 212 5.66 -19.81 -13.48
C GLU A 212 5.69 -18.55 -12.62
N GLN A 213 6.58 -18.52 -11.64
CA GLN A 213 6.70 -17.33 -10.82
C GLN A 213 7.65 -16.33 -11.47
N ARG A 214 7.08 -15.44 -12.30
CA ARG A 214 7.77 -14.20 -12.68
C ARG A 214 7.92 -13.25 -11.49
N TYR A 215 7.18 -13.49 -10.39
CA TYR A 215 7.04 -12.53 -9.30
C TYR A 215 7.44 -13.16 -7.98
N ASN A 216 8.53 -12.68 -7.42
CA ASN A 216 8.94 -13.00 -6.08
C ASN A 216 8.41 -11.97 -5.10
N PHE A 217 7.68 -12.45 -4.14
CA PHE A 217 7.17 -11.65 -3.05
C PHE A 217 8.33 -11.04 -2.25
N PHE A 218 8.50 -9.72 -2.30
CA PHE A 218 9.60 -8.97 -1.69
C PHE A 218 10.96 -9.67 -1.85
N ILE A 219 11.61 -9.41 -2.95
CA ILE A 219 12.91 -10.02 -3.23
C ILE A 219 13.93 -9.52 -2.23
N ASP A 220 14.56 -10.46 -1.52
CA ASP A 220 15.77 -10.19 -0.76
C ASP A 220 16.94 -10.11 -1.75
N PRO A 221 17.79 -9.07 -1.69
CA PRO A 221 18.96 -8.96 -2.56
C PRO A 221 19.85 -10.20 -2.54
N ASN A 222 19.94 -10.87 -1.37
CA ASN A 222 20.72 -12.10 -1.21
C ASN A 222 20.06 -13.32 -1.89
N GLU A 223 18.75 -13.32 -2.06
CA GLU A 223 18.00 -14.35 -2.79
C GLU A 223 18.02 -14.15 -4.31
N LEU A 224 18.32 -12.93 -4.81
CA LEU A 224 18.43 -12.62 -6.23
C LEU A 224 19.45 -13.53 -6.93
N ASN A 225 20.60 -13.72 -6.32
CA ASN A 225 21.69 -14.52 -6.89
C ASN A 225 21.38 -16.01 -7.00
N GLU A 226 20.52 -16.55 -6.15
CA GLU A 226 20.16 -17.96 -6.20
C GLU A 226 19.04 -18.27 -7.19
N LYS A 227 18.12 -17.32 -7.39
CA LYS A 227 16.85 -17.56 -8.07
C LYS A 227 16.85 -17.19 -9.56
N TYR A 228 17.68 -16.24 -9.96
CA TYR A 228 17.87 -15.85 -11.35
C TYR A 228 19.18 -16.39 -11.94
N LYS A 229 19.49 -17.65 -11.64
CA LYS A 229 20.53 -18.36 -12.39
C LYS A 229 20.01 -18.56 -13.81
N PHE A 230 20.38 -17.68 -14.72
CA PHE A 230 20.25 -17.96 -16.14
C PHE A 230 21.12 -19.16 -16.46
N THR A 231 20.51 -20.29 -16.80
CA THR A 231 21.22 -21.37 -17.52
C THR A 231 21.41 -20.87 -18.93
N HIS A 232 22.66 -20.55 -19.27
CA HIS A 232 23.10 -20.34 -20.65
C HIS A 232 23.01 -21.62 -21.44
#